data_42589e15c1c6d0cf54de3bf0ec02ef9b
#
_entry.id   42589e15c1c6d0cf54de3bf0ec02ef9b
#
_cell.length_a   1.000
_cell.length_b   1.000
_cell.length_c   1.000
_cell.angle_alpha   90.00
_cell.angle_beta   90.00
_cell.angle_gamma   90.00
#
_symmetry.space_group_name_H-M   'P 1'
#
loop_
_entity.id
_entity.type
_entity.pdbx_description
1 polymer ?
#
loop_
_entity_poly.entity_id
_entity_poly.type
_entity_poly.pdbx_seq_one_letter_code
_entity_poly.pdbx_strand_id
1 'polypeptide(L)'
;MAFFITLGAILILLGALVCHSYRIKFASYRGFPAEVLGFRSEFQQAGDDEKELLCAVVDYQNGTETIRANHEQFLPAEEMPCQRGDKLVVQVNADFPDRFLFTNEVKGTSAFGVAMVIGGALTVAFHLIWKLLY
;
A
#
# COMPACT_ATOMS: atom_id res chain seq x y z
N MET A 1 -29.76 -15.74 16.14
CA MET A 1 -29.20 -14.97 17.28
C MET A 1 -27.70 -15.12 17.39
N ALA A 2 -27.19 -16.31 17.64
CA ALA A 2 -25.75 -16.59 17.63
C ALA A 2 -25.05 -16.24 16.28
N PHE A 3 -25.80 -16.29 15.19
CA PHE A 3 -25.29 -15.99 13.85
C PHE A 3 -24.70 -14.58 13.74
N PHE A 4 -25.39 -13.56 14.25
CA PHE A 4 -24.92 -12.18 14.13
C PHE A 4 -23.67 -11.91 14.98
N ILE A 5 -23.60 -12.51 16.17
CA ILE A 5 -22.42 -12.39 17.04
C ILE A 5 -21.24 -13.10 16.39
N THR A 6 -21.45 -14.28 15.86
CA THR A 6 -20.41 -15.06 15.16
C THR A 6 -19.92 -14.33 13.92
N LEU A 7 -20.83 -13.77 13.11
CA LEU A 7 -20.48 -13.00 11.92
C LEU A 7 -19.67 -11.75 12.29
N GLY A 8 -20.10 -11.02 13.31
CA GLY A 8 -19.36 -9.84 13.79
C GLY A 8 -17.96 -10.18 14.28
N ALA A 9 -17.82 -11.26 15.04
CA ALA A 9 -16.51 -11.76 15.52
C ALA A 9 -15.60 -12.17 14.35
N ILE A 10 -16.12 -12.85 13.35
CA ILE A 10 -15.38 -13.23 12.15
C ILE A 10 -14.89 -12.00 11.40
N LEU A 11 -15.73 -10.99 11.23
CA LEU A 11 -15.35 -9.74 10.56
C LEU A 11 -14.23 -9.00 11.30
N ILE A 12 -14.30 -8.94 12.64
CA ILE A 12 -13.25 -8.33 13.46
C ILE A 12 -11.93 -9.08 13.29
N LEU A 13 -11.94 -10.40 13.36
CA LEU A 13 -10.74 -11.23 13.19
C LEU A 13 -10.12 -11.07 11.79
N LEU A 14 -10.93 -11.11 10.75
CA LEU A 14 -10.45 -10.93 9.37
C LEU A 14 -9.87 -9.54 9.17
N GLY A 15 -10.53 -8.51 9.67
CA GLY A 15 -10.02 -7.14 9.60
C GLY A 15 -8.69 -6.97 10.32
N ALA A 16 -8.56 -7.54 11.52
CA ALA A 16 -7.31 -7.53 12.29
C ALA A 16 -6.18 -8.26 11.56
N LEU A 17 -6.47 -9.40 10.93
CA LEU A 17 -5.50 -10.16 10.15
C LEU A 17 -5.03 -9.37 8.92
N VAL A 18 -5.92 -8.69 8.23
CA VAL A 18 -5.58 -7.84 7.08
C VAL A 18 -4.67 -6.70 7.51
N CYS A 19 -5.00 -5.99 8.59
CA CYS A 19 -4.17 -4.90 9.12
C CYS A 19 -2.78 -5.40 9.55
N HIS A 20 -2.72 -6.55 10.21
CA HIS A 20 -1.45 -7.16 10.65
C HIS A 20 -0.58 -7.56 9.45
N SER A 21 -1.18 -8.12 8.41
CA SER A 21 -0.49 -8.47 7.16
C SER A 21 0.15 -7.24 6.50
N TYR A 22 -0.55 -6.10 6.46
CA TYR A 22 0.00 -4.84 5.96
C TYR A 22 1.18 -4.34 6.80
N ARG A 23 1.09 -4.43 8.12
CA ARG A 23 2.19 -4.06 9.01
C ARG A 23 3.43 -4.89 8.77
N ILE A 24 3.29 -6.20 8.63
CA ILE A 24 4.41 -7.11 8.33
C ILE A 24 5.02 -6.78 6.96
N LYS A 25 4.18 -6.60 5.94
CA LYS A 25 4.62 -6.31 4.57
C LYS A 25 5.50 -5.07 4.49
N PHE A 26 5.13 -4.01 5.22
CA PHE A 26 5.83 -2.72 5.14
C PHE A 26 6.78 -2.44 6.31
N ALA A 27 6.94 -3.37 7.25
CA ALA A 27 7.80 -3.18 8.43
C ALA A 27 9.27 -2.98 8.07
N SER A 28 9.75 -3.58 6.96
CA SER A 28 11.14 -3.50 6.50
C SER A 28 11.42 -2.29 5.60
N TYR A 29 10.41 -1.48 5.28
CA TYR A 29 10.59 -0.30 4.44
C TYR A 29 11.07 0.89 5.26
N ARG A 30 12.05 1.63 4.71
CA ARG A 30 12.60 2.84 5.31
C ARG A 30 12.65 3.95 4.29
N GLY A 31 12.52 5.21 4.77
CA GLY A 31 12.58 6.39 3.93
C GLY A 31 14.01 6.84 3.66
N PHE A 32 14.30 7.17 2.41
CA PHE A 32 15.57 7.74 1.98
C PHE A 32 15.35 8.91 1.06
N PRO A 33 16.17 9.99 1.15
CA PRO A 33 16.09 11.08 0.19
C PRO A 33 16.55 10.59 -1.18
N ALA A 34 15.81 10.98 -2.22
CA ALA A 34 16.07 10.54 -3.58
C ALA A 34 15.82 11.64 -4.59
N GLU A 35 16.42 11.48 -5.76
CA GLU A 35 16.20 12.35 -6.92
C GLU A 35 15.73 11.50 -8.09
N VAL A 36 14.67 11.94 -8.76
CA VAL A 36 14.12 11.27 -9.93
C VAL A 36 15.02 11.52 -11.13
N LEU A 37 15.61 10.46 -11.67
CA LEU A 37 16.48 10.51 -12.84
C LEU A 37 15.71 10.52 -14.15
N GLY A 38 14.59 9.81 -14.21
CA GLY A 38 13.79 9.65 -15.39
C GLY A 38 12.82 8.48 -15.26
N PHE A 39 12.41 7.97 -16.40
CA PHE A 39 11.41 6.90 -16.47
C PHE A 39 11.83 5.85 -17.48
N ARG A 40 11.57 4.59 -17.15
CA ARG A 40 11.62 3.49 -18.10
C ARG A 40 10.22 3.29 -18.66
N SER A 41 10.12 3.09 -19.95
CA SER A 41 8.82 2.82 -20.58
C SER A 41 8.68 1.37 -20.98
N GLU A 42 7.46 0.85 -20.85
CA GLU A 42 7.06 -0.46 -21.32
C GLU A 42 5.69 -0.33 -21.98
N PHE A 43 5.53 -0.98 -23.13
CA PHE A 43 4.25 -1.00 -23.83
C PHE A 43 3.49 -2.27 -23.49
N GLN A 44 2.28 -2.08 -22.99
CA GLN A 44 1.36 -3.17 -22.69
C GLN A 44 0.21 -3.15 -23.69
N GLN A 45 -0.02 -4.27 -24.34
CA GLN A 45 -1.19 -4.43 -25.21
C GLN A 45 -2.43 -4.74 -24.38
N ALA A 46 -3.44 -3.86 -24.51
CA ALA A 46 -4.76 -4.04 -23.91
C ALA A 46 -5.80 -4.08 -25.04
N GLY A 47 -6.09 -5.28 -25.54
CA GLY A 47 -6.96 -5.46 -26.70
C GLY A 47 -6.27 -4.95 -27.99
N ASP A 48 -6.93 -4.02 -28.70
CA ASP A 48 -6.40 -3.40 -29.93
C ASP A 48 -5.54 -2.16 -29.66
N ASP A 49 -5.47 -1.69 -28.39
CA ASP A 49 -4.74 -0.49 -28.00
C ASP A 49 -3.45 -0.84 -27.26
N GLU A 50 -2.37 -0.12 -27.59
CA GLU A 50 -1.13 -0.14 -26.83
C GLU A 50 -1.16 0.95 -25.76
N LYS A 51 -0.92 0.55 -24.48
CA LYS A 51 -0.70 1.50 -23.38
C LYS A 51 0.78 1.58 -23.06
N GLU A 52 1.29 2.80 -22.99
CA GLU A 52 2.60 3.06 -22.44
C GLU A 52 2.53 3.14 -20.92
N LEU A 53 3.30 2.29 -20.26
CA LEU A 53 3.46 2.31 -18.81
C LEU A 53 4.87 2.80 -18.48
N LEU A 54 4.96 3.64 -17.46
CA LEU A 54 6.22 4.23 -17.01
C LEU A 54 6.61 3.67 -15.64
N CYS A 55 7.91 3.44 -15.48
CA CYS A 55 8.52 3.08 -14.22
C CYS A 55 9.52 4.16 -13.83
N ALA A 56 9.31 4.82 -12.69
CA ALA A 56 10.23 5.85 -12.21
C ALA A 56 11.57 5.23 -11.80
N VAL A 57 12.66 5.91 -12.16
CA VAL A 57 14.02 5.55 -11.78
C VAL A 57 14.59 6.68 -10.93
N VAL A 58 15.09 6.35 -9.74
CA VAL A 58 15.65 7.32 -8.80
C VAL A 58 17.04 6.90 -8.36
N ASP A 59 17.84 7.90 -7.94
CA ASP A 59 19.04 7.67 -7.13
C ASP A 59 18.72 8.11 -5.71
N TYR A 60 18.88 7.23 -4.73
CA TYR A 60 18.69 7.56 -3.33
C TYR A 60 20.00 7.46 -2.56
N GLN A 61 20.09 8.23 -1.49
CA GLN A 61 21.27 8.28 -0.62
C GLN A 61 21.07 7.35 0.57
N ASN A 62 21.98 6.39 0.71
CA ASN A 62 22.09 5.55 1.89
C ASN A 62 23.45 5.81 2.57
N GLY A 63 23.48 6.77 3.49
CA GLY A 63 24.73 7.23 4.06
C GLY A 63 25.61 7.93 3.02
N THR A 64 26.79 7.37 2.73
CA THR A 64 27.69 7.89 1.71
C THR A 64 27.49 7.28 0.32
N GLU A 65 26.66 6.24 0.24
CA GLU A 65 26.40 5.54 -1.01
C GLU A 65 25.18 6.12 -1.75
N THR A 66 25.29 6.18 -3.07
CA THR A 66 24.15 6.48 -3.96
C THR A 66 23.72 5.20 -4.64
N ILE A 67 22.48 4.81 -4.46
CA ILE A 67 21.92 3.57 -5.01
C ILE A 67 20.84 3.91 -6.00
N ARG A 68 20.90 3.28 -7.18
CA ARG A 68 19.86 3.42 -8.20
C ARG A 68 18.78 2.40 -7.98
N ALA A 69 17.53 2.87 -7.93
CA ALA A 69 16.35 2.04 -7.71
C ALA A 69 15.25 2.32 -8.72
N ASN A 70 14.48 1.29 -9.03
CA ASN A 70 13.31 1.38 -9.90
C ASN A 70 12.05 1.27 -9.05
N HIS A 71 11.01 2.00 -9.43
CA HIS A 71 9.70 1.83 -8.80
C HIS A 71 9.20 0.38 -8.99
N GLU A 72 8.61 -0.20 -7.96
CA GLU A 72 8.15 -1.59 -8.01
C GLU A 72 7.01 -1.82 -8.99
N GLN A 73 6.32 -0.76 -9.39
CA GLN A 73 5.17 -0.84 -10.29
C GLN A 73 5.35 0.05 -11.51
N PHE A 74 4.75 -0.37 -12.64
CA PHE A 74 4.60 0.46 -13.81
C PHE A 74 3.26 1.18 -13.75
N LEU A 75 3.27 2.48 -14.00
CA LEU A 75 2.08 3.34 -13.95
C LEU A 75 1.85 4.04 -15.28
N PRO A 76 0.59 4.31 -15.67
CA PRO A 76 0.31 5.21 -16.78
C PRO A 76 0.92 6.59 -16.54
N ALA A 77 1.29 7.29 -17.60
CA ALA A 77 1.93 8.61 -17.49
C ALA A 77 1.09 9.61 -16.70
N GLU A 78 -0.22 9.59 -16.84
CA GLU A 78 -1.16 10.47 -16.13
C GLU A 78 -1.26 10.17 -14.64
N GLU A 79 -0.88 8.96 -14.21
CA GLU A 79 -0.89 8.56 -12.79
C GLU A 79 0.47 8.73 -12.10
N MET A 80 1.50 9.11 -12.86
CA MET A 80 2.85 9.27 -12.32
C MET A 80 2.91 10.49 -11.38
N PRO A 81 3.25 10.28 -10.08
CA PRO A 81 3.21 11.36 -9.08
C PRO A 81 4.44 12.27 -9.10
N CYS A 82 5.43 12.03 -9.95
CA CYS A 82 6.67 12.77 -9.98
C CYS A 82 7.14 13.08 -11.41
N GLN A 83 8.08 14.02 -11.50
CA GLN A 83 8.72 14.41 -12.76
C GLN A 83 10.23 14.27 -12.61
N ARG A 84 10.91 14.20 -13.75
CA ARG A 84 12.37 14.16 -13.79
C ARG A 84 12.98 15.38 -13.07
N GLY A 85 13.94 15.12 -12.21
CA GLY A 85 14.60 16.13 -11.41
C GLY A 85 13.95 16.42 -10.06
N ASP A 86 12.77 15.86 -9.78
CA ASP A 86 12.11 16.01 -8.49
C ASP A 86 12.93 15.38 -7.38
N LYS A 87 12.99 16.06 -6.25
CA LYS A 87 13.58 15.53 -5.01
C LYS A 87 12.45 15.08 -4.09
N LEU A 88 12.51 13.84 -3.68
CA LEU A 88 11.46 13.23 -2.84
C LEU A 88 12.06 12.20 -1.91
N VAL A 89 11.24 11.72 -0.98
CA VAL A 89 11.60 10.61 -0.10
C VAL A 89 10.97 9.34 -0.65
N VAL A 90 11.79 8.31 -0.85
CA VAL A 90 11.34 7.00 -1.30
C VAL A 90 11.42 5.98 -0.17
N GLN A 91 10.59 4.96 -0.23
CA GLN A 91 10.57 3.86 0.73
C GLN A 91 11.23 2.64 0.10
N VAL A 92 12.25 2.14 0.76
CA VAL A 92 13.07 1.01 0.26
C VAL A 92 13.09 -0.11 1.28
N ASN A 93 12.84 -1.33 0.80
CA ASN A 93 13.03 -2.54 1.58
C ASN A 93 14.52 -2.94 1.53
N ALA A 94 15.14 -3.16 2.69
CA ALA A 94 16.54 -3.52 2.79
C ALA A 94 16.90 -4.82 2.04
N ASP A 95 15.97 -5.74 1.89
CA ASP A 95 16.15 -6.99 1.15
C ASP A 95 16.16 -6.79 -0.37
N PHE A 96 15.61 -5.68 -0.85
CA PHE A 96 15.53 -5.33 -2.27
C PHE A 96 15.93 -3.87 -2.49
N PRO A 97 17.22 -3.53 -2.36
CA PRO A 97 17.68 -2.15 -2.41
C PRO A 97 17.57 -1.49 -3.79
N ASP A 98 17.38 -2.26 -4.84
CA ASP A 98 17.19 -1.80 -6.21
C ASP A 98 15.74 -1.43 -6.56
N ARG A 99 14.82 -1.54 -5.59
CA ARG A 99 13.39 -1.25 -5.74
C ARG A 99 12.93 -0.27 -4.69
N PHE A 100 11.95 0.55 -5.06
CA PHE A 100 11.36 1.50 -4.12
C PHE A 100 9.84 1.61 -4.30
N LEU A 101 9.20 2.14 -3.26
CA LEU A 101 7.81 2.61 -3.28
C LEU A 101 7.78 4.09 -2.96
N PHE A 102 6.78 4.80 -3.46
CA PHE A 102 6.50 6.16 -3.02
C PHE A 102 5.97 6.13 -1.57
N THR A 103 6.21 7.20 -0.82
CA THR A 103 5.83 7.26 0.60
C THR A 103 4.34 6.99 0.84
N ASN A 104 3.47 7.45 -0.04
CA ASN A 104 2.02 7.23 0.05
C ASN A 104 1.59 5.80 -0.25
N GLU A 105 2.45 4.97 -0.83
CA GLU A 105 2.17 3.56 -1.12
C GLU A 105 2.45 2.65 0.07
N VAL A 106 3.26 3.10 1.03
CA VAL A 106 3.58 2.35 2.25
C VAL A 106 2.55 2.72 3.31
N LYS A 107 1.69 1.77 3.64
CA LYS A 107 0.58 1.97 4.58
C LYS A 107 0.76 1.08 5.80
N GLY A 108 0.61 1.67 6.98
CA GLY A 108 0.66 0.92 8.26
C GLY A 108 -0.59 0.10 8.53
N THR A 109 -1.72 0.46 7.91
CA THR A 109 -3.00 -0.25 8.04
C THR A 109 -3.75 -0.25 6.72
N SER A 110 -4.61 -1.24 6.53
CA SER A 110 -5.53 -1.30 5.40
C SER A 110 -6.85 -0.60 5.77
N ALA A 111 -7.31 0.31 4.92
CA ALA A 111 -8.63 0.93 5.08
C ALA A 111 -9.75 -0.12 5.06
N PHE A 112 -9.61 -1.13 4.20
CA PHE A 112 -10.56 -2.24 4.13
C PHE A 112 -10.57 -3.06 5.43
N GLY A 113 -9.40 -3.39 5.99
CA GLY A 113 -9.28 -4.10 7.26
C GLY A 113 -9.90 -3.33 8.42
N VAL A 114 -9.66 -2.02 8.50
CA VAL A 114 -10.28 -1.16 9.53
C VAL A 114 -11.80 -1.12 9.38
N ALA A 115 -12.29 -0.99 8.15
CA ALA A 115 -13.73 -1.01 7.88
C ALA A 115 -14.39 -2.33 8.31
N MET A 116 -13.73 -3.46 8.10
CA MET A 116 -14.20 -4.78 8.55
C MET A 116 -14.29 -4.87 10.08
N VAL A 117 -13.31 -4.37 10.80
CA VAL A 117 -13.29 -4.35 12.27
C VAL A 117 -14.44 -3.50 12.80
N ILE A 118 -14.62 -2.30 12.28
CA ILE A 118 -15.71 -1.39 12.67
C ILE A 118 -17.06 -2.01 12.37
N GLY A 119 -17.26 -2.55 11.16
CA GLY A 119 -18.51 -3.21 10.76
C GLY A 119 -18.85 -4.40 11.66
N GLY A 120 -17.88 -5.22 12.00
CA GLY A 120 -18.06 -6.34 12.92
C GLY A 120 -18.44 -5.89 14.32
N ALA A 121 -17.78 -4.86 14.86
CA ALA A 121 -18.07 -4.31 16.18
C ALA A 121 -19.49 -3.71 16.24
N LEU A 122 -19.92 -2.98 15.20
CA LEU A 122 -21.26 -2.42 15.12
C LEU A 122 -22.33 -3.52 15.05
N THR A 123 -22.08 -4.59 14.34
CA THR A 123 -23.01 -5.74 14.25
C THR A 123 -23.22 -6.38 15.62
N VAL A 124 -22.14 -6.62 16.36
CA VAL A 124 -22.21 -7.19 17.72
C VAL A 124 -22.92 -6.24 18.67
N ALA A 125 -22.58 -4.96 18.65
CA ALA A 125 -23.19 -3.94 19.50
C ALA A 125 -24.69 -3.81 19.25
N PHE A 126 -25.11 -3.76 17.98
CA PHE A 126 -26.50 -3.69 17.60
C PHE A 126 -27.31 -4.89 18.14
N HIS A 127 -26.74 -6.07 17.99
CA HIS A 127 -27.38 -7.30 18.49
C HIS A 127 -27.55 -7.30 20.01
N LEU A 128 -26.51 -6.87 20.74
CA LEU A 128 -26.58 -6.78 22.21
C LEU A 128 -27.61 -5.75 22.68
N ILE A 129 -27.65 -4.58 22.05
CA ILE A 129 -28.63 -3.54 22.34
C ILE A 129 -30.05 -4.04 22.09
N TRP A 130 -30.26 -4.69 20.96
CA TRP A 130 -31.57 -5.27 20.62
C TRP A 130 -32.05 -6.27 21.68
N LYS A 131 -31.16 -7.14 22.14
CA LYS A 131 -31.44 -8.13 23.15
C LYS A 131 -31.74 -7.51 24.53
N LEU A 132 -31.15 -6.35 24.85
CA LEU A 132 -31.40 -5.65 26.09
C LEU A 132 -32.75 -4.91 26.07
N LEU A 133 -33.17 -4.40 24.92
CA LEU A 133 -34.40 -3.63 24.77
C LEU A 133 -35.64 -4.53 24.54
N TYR A 134 -35.46 -5.72 24.05
CA TYR A 134 -36.53 -6.66 23.72
C TYR A 134 -36.20 -8.06 24.24
#